data_fe1861860627db51ce0f54056b368333
#
_entry.id   fe1861860627db51ce0f54056b368333
#
_cell.length_a   1.000
_cell.length_b   1.000
_cell.length_c   1.000
_cell.angle_alpha   90.00
_cell.angle_beta   90.00
_cell.angle_gamma   90.00
#
_symmetry.space_group_name_H-M   'P 1'
#
loop_
_entity.id
_entity.type
_entity.pdbx_description
1 polymer ?
#
loop_
_entity_poly.entity_id
_entity_poly.type
_entity_poly.pdbx_seq_one_letter_code
_entity_poly.pdbx_strand_id
1 'polypeptide(L)'
;MTELKGYLPITQMFYTINGETTHSGVPTLFIRTYGCNVKCVYCDTPQEGKCSARLELANIAKRAIDMANEHEITDICITGGEPLVYNKEVDLLAEYLSEKGYTVYIETNGTLPIPLKRSYNVIMDIKVPSANILDGRISDVTQDNLKFLKYKDEVKICFGNLADVVY
;
A
#
# COMPACT_ATOMS: atom_id res chain seq x y z
N MET A 1 1.64 -22.96 5.65
CA MET A 1 1.04 -22.26 4.51
C MET A 1 -0.09 -21.39 5.03
N THR A 2 -0.03 -20.12 4.73
CA THR A 2 -1.05 -19.13 5.12
C THR A 2 -2.38 -19.46 4.44
N GLU A 3 -3.46 -19.62 5.21
CA GLU A 3 -4.78 -19.89 4.66
C GLU A 3 -5.46 -18.58 4.27
N LEU A 4 -5.73 -18.39 2.99
CA LEU A 4 -6.34 -17.17 2.47
C LEU A 4 -7.88 -17.20 2.65
N LYS A 5 -8.35 -16.65 3.77
CA LYS A 5 -9.78 -16.47 4.04
C LYS A 5 -10.13 -15.00 4.14
N GLY A 6 -11.19 -14.58 3.50
CA GLY A 6 -11.72 -13.21 3.54
C GLY A 6 -11.92 -12.61 2.16
N TYR A 7 -12.35 -11.36 2.16
CA TYR A 7 -12.69 -10.60 0.96
C TYR A 7 -12.05 -9.22 1.02
N LEU A 8 -11.47 -8.77 -0.07
CA LEU A 8 -10.87 -7.44 -0.20
C LEU A 8 -11.54 -6.69 -1.35
N PRO A 9 -11.99 -5.44 -1.12
CA PRO A 9 -12.51 -4.62 -2.21
C PRO A 9 -11.35 -4.09 -3.05
N ILE A 10 -11.33 -4.44 -4.34
CA ILE A 10 -10.30 -4.09 -5.31
C ILE A 10 -10.88 -3.13 -6.35
N THR A 11 -10.18 -2.04 -6.62
CA THR A 11 -10.50 -1.13 -7.73
C THR A 11 -9.81 -1.57 -9.01
N GLN A 12 -8.54 -1.93 -8.92
CA GLN A 12 -7.72 -2.29 -10.07
C GLN A 12 -6.65 -3.32 -9.69
N MET A 13 -6.26 -4.11 -10.68
CA MET A 13 -5.05 -4.92 -10.67
C MET A 13 -4.40 -4.76 -12.04
N PHE A 14 -3.17 -4.23 -12.07
CA PHE A 14 -2.45 -3.90 -13.29
C PHE A 14 -0.95 -3.96 -13.06
N TYR A 15 -0.17 -4.06 -14.10
CA TYR A 15 1.29 -3.97 -14.03
C TYR A 15 1.80 -2.77 -14.83
N THR A 16 2.89 -2.18 -14.35
CA THR A 16 3.61 -1.08 -15.00
C THR A 16 5.01 -0.96 -14.42
N ILE A 17 5.80 -0.05 -14.96
CA ILE A 17 7.07 0.33 -14.36
C ILE A 17 6.77 1.20 -13.13
N ASN A 18 7.33 0.83 -11.98
CA ASN A 18 7.22 1.66 -10.78
C ASN A 18 8.00 2.97 -10.98
N GLY A 19 7.37 4.09 -10.63
CA GLY A 19 7.96 5.43 -10.77
C GLY A 19 8.51 6.01 -9.48
N GLU A 20 8.40 5.30 -8.35
CA GLU A 20 8.66 5.86 -7.03
C GLU A 20 9.58 4.97 -6.18
N THR A 21 10.19 5.56 -5.14
CA THR A 21 11.02 4.88 -4.12
C THR A 21 12.26 4.20 -4.71
N THR A 22 12.88 3.30 -3.97
CA THR A 22 14.00 2.48 -4.45
C THR A 22 13.56 1.43 -5.49
N HIS A 23 12.25 1.25 -5.66
CA HIS A 23 11.65 0.38 -6.69
C HIS A 23 11.46 1.08 -8.05
N SER A 24 11.88 2.35 -8.17
CA SER A 24 11.77 3.11 -9.43
C SER A 24 12.50 2.40 -10.58
N GLY A 25 11.79 2.23 -11.71
CA GLY A 25 12.30 1.50 -12.87
C GLY A 25 12.02 0.00 -12.87
N VAL A 26 11.48 -0.55 -11.77
CA VAL A 26 11.18 -1.98 -11.65
C VAL A 26 9.77 -2.30 -12.18
N PRO A 27 9.61 -3.32 -13.07
CA PRO A 27 8.30 -3.84 -13.43
C PRO A 27 7.57 -4.35 -12.18
N THR A 28 6.41 -3.80 -11.89
CA THR A 28 5.66 -4.05 -10.65
C THR A 28 4.20 -4.34 -10.95
N LEU A 29 3.65 -5.36 -10.30
CA LEU A 29 2.22 -5.62 -10.28
C LEU A 29 1.57 -4.83 -9.13
N PHE A 30 0.62 -3.99 -9.44
CA PHE A 30 -0.14 -3.19 -8.47
C PHE A 30 -1.50 -3.82 -8.19
N ILE A 31 -1.80 -4.02 -6.90
CA ILE A 31 -3.11 -4.42 -6.39
C ILE A 31 -3.68 -3.22 -5.64
N ARG A 32 -4.64 -2.53 -6.26
CA ARG A 32 -5.23 -1.31 -5.72
C ARG A 32 -6.51 -1.60 -4.97
N THR A 33 -6.51 -1.41 -3.65
CA THR A 33 -7.70 -1.53 -2.80
C THR A 33 -8.62 -0.33 -2.93
N TYR A 34 -9.89 -0.50 -2.60
CA TYR A 34 -10.89 0.57 -2.55
C TYR A 34 -11.00 1.14 -1.14
N GLY A 35 -11.20 2.45 -1.05
CA GLY A 35 -11.46 3.16 0.21
C GLY A 35 -10.19 3.72 0.86
N CYS A 36 -10.36 4.85 1.52
CA CYS A 36 -9.32 5.53 2.27
C CYS A 36 -9.93 6.16 3.53
N ASN A 37 -9.17 6.17 4.61
CA ASN A 37 -9.58 6.77 5.87
C ASN A 37 -9.29 8.29 5.95
N VAL A 38 -8.59 8.84 4.95
CA VAL A 38 -8.27 10.27 4.83
C VAL A 38 -8.65 10.81 3.44
N LYS A 39 -8.72 12.14 3.31
CA LYS A 39 -9.02 12.85 2.06
C LYS A 39 -7.97 13.93 1.83
N CYS A 40 -6.85 13.56 1.23
CA CYS A 40 -5.81 14.52 0.88
C CYS A 40 -6.27 15.43 -0.26
N VAL A 41 -6.02 16.73 -0.18
CA VAL A 41 -6.42 17.69 -1.22
C VAL A 41 -5.69 17.48 -2.54
N TYR A 42 -4.50 16.91 -2.52
CA TYR A 42 -3.70 16.58 -3.71
C TYR A 42 -3.75 15.09 -4.10
N CYS A 43 -4.79 14.35 -3.65
CA CYS A 43 -4.90 12.93 -3.98
C CYS A 43 -5.05 12.72 -5.49
N ASP A 44 -4.15 11.96 -6.08
CA ASP A 44 -4.15 11.57 -7.48
C ASP A 44 -4.96 10.29 -7.76
N THR A 45 -5.39 9.63 -6.69
CA THR A 45 -6.18 8.39 -6.76
C THR A 45 -7.56 8.65 -6.14
N PRO A 46 -8.48 9.30 -6.86
CA PRO A 46 -9.80 9.61 -6.32
C PRO A 46 -10.55 8.31 -5.97
N GLN A 47 -11.02 8.26 -4.73
CA GLN A 47 -11.85 7.14 -4.23
C GLN A 47 -13.33 7.31 -4.63
N GLU A 48 -13.62 8.31 -5.45
CA GLU A 48 -14.92 8.58 -6.03
C GLU A 48 -15.16 7.61 -7.18
N GLY A 49 -15.70 6.47 -6.87
CA GLY A 49 -15.98 5.47 -7.86
C GLY A 49 -16.55 4.21 -7.22
N LYS A 50 -17.14 3.38 -8.03
CA LYS A 50 -17.63 2.09 -7.56
C LYS A 50 -16.42 1.19 -7.29
N CYS A 51 -16.37 0.60 -6.10
CA CYS A 51 -15.58 -0.61 -5.90
C CYS A 51 -15.84 -1.55 -7.08
N SER A 52 -14.80 -1.97 -7.79
CA SER A 52 -14.99 -2.82 -8.97
C SER A 52 -15.55 -4.18 -8.57
N ALA A 53 -15.05 -4.75 -7.48
CA ALA A 53 -15.55 -5.99 -6.89
C ALA A 53 -15.00 -6.19 -5.48
N ARG A 54 -15.77 -6.89 -4.66
CA ARG A 54 -15.29 -7.48 -3.41
C ARG A 54 -14.90 -8.93 -3.71
N LEU A 55 -13.60 -9.18 -3.84
CA LEU A 55 -13.06 -10.46 -4.29
C LEU A 55 -12.53 -11.28 -3.11
N GLU A 56 -12.64 -12.60 -3.20
CA GLU A 56 -11.99 -13.51 -2.26
C GLU A 56 -10.47 -13.38 -2.35
N LEU A 57 -9.77 -13.42 -1.21
CA LEU A 57 -8.31 -13.33 -1.15
C LEU A 57 -7.62 -14.40 -2.01
N ALA A 58 -8.15 -15.61 -2.03
CA ALA A 58 -7.63 -16.69 -2.85
C ALA A 58 -7.69 -16.38 -4.36
N ASN A 59 -8.76 -15.74 -4.81
CA ASN A 59 -8.92 -15.33 -6.21
C ASN A 59 -8.00 -14.16 -6.56
N ILE A 60 -7.81 -13.21 -5.63
CA ILE A 60 -6.86 -12.10 -5.80
C ILE A 60 -5.44 -12.63 -5.92
N ALA A 61 -5.03 -13.51 -5.00
CA ALA A 61 -3.70 -14.10 -5.00
C ALA A 61 -3.44 -14.92 -6.27
N LYS A 62 -4.40 -15.76 -6.67
CA LYS A 62 -4.29 -16.54 -7.92
C LYS A 62 -4.08 -15.61 -9.12
N ARG A 63 -4.94 -14.61 -9.27
CA ARG A 63 -4.84 -13.66 -10.40
C ARG A 63 -3.53 -12.87 -10.37
N ALA A 64 -3.05 -12.45 -9.20
CA ALA A 64 -1.79 -11.75 -9.06
C ALA A 64 -0.61 -12.63 -9.50
N ILE A 65 -0.59 -13.90 -9.08
CA ILE A 65 0.43 -14.88 -9.45
C ILE A 65 0.40 -15.16 -10.95
N ASP A 66 -0.79 -15.39 -11.52
CA ASP A 66 -0.95 -15.65 -12.96
C ASP A 66 -0.40 -14.47 -13.79
N MET A 67 -0.77 -13.23 -13.44
CA MET A 67 -0.29 -12.02 -14.12
C MET A 67 1.21 -11.80 -13.93
N ALA A 68 1.74 -11.99 -12.72
CA ALA A 68 3.15 -11.82 -12.42
C ALA A 68 4.01 -12.82 -13.22
N ASN A 69 3.57 -14.09 -13.31
CA ASN A 69 4.26 -15.12 -14.08
C ASN A 69 4.20 -14.87 -15.59
N GLU A 70 3.05 -14.41 -16.12
CA GLU A 70 2.89 -14.10 -17.54
C GLU A 70 3.85 -12.99 -18.01
N HIS A 71 4.16 -12.05 -17.13
CA HIS A 71 4.99 -10.87 -17.43
C HIS A 71 6.37 -10.88 -16.76
N GLU A 72 6.77 -12.01 -16.16
CA GLU A 72 8.06 -12.18 -15.46
C GLU A 72 8.30 -11.13 -14.36
N ILE A 73 7.22 -10.74 -13.66
CA ILE A 73 7.25 -9.73 -12.60
C ILE A 73 7.53 -10.41 -11.26
N THR A 74 8.46 -9.86 -10.49
CA THR A 74 8.83 -10.32 -9.15
C THR A 74 8.30 -9.43 -8.04
N ASP A 75 7.97 -8.18 -8.35
CA ASP A 75 7.57 -7.16 -7.40
C ASP A 75 6.07 -6.93 -7.40
N ILE A 76 5.44 -7.00 -6.23
CA ILE A 76 4.02 -6.79 -6.04
C ILE A 76 3.80 -5.68 -5.01
N CYS A 77 3.12 -4.61 -5.43
CA CYS A 77 2.72 -3.50 -4.59
C CYS A 77 1.23 -3.60 -4.24
N ILE A 78 0.91 -3.69 -2.96
CA ILE A 78 -0.46 -3.53 -2.47
C ILE A 78 -0.64 -2.07 -2.05
N THR A 79 -1.50 -1.38 -2.77
CA THR A 79 -1.74 0.06 -2.62
C THR A 79 -3.24 0.36 -2.72
N GLY A 80 -3.65 1.58 -2.98
CA GLY A 80 -5.05 1.91 -3.22
C GLY A 80 -5.43 3.28 -2.70
N GLY A 81 -6.54 3.36 -1.96
CA GLY A 81 -6.79 4.48 -1.07
C GLY A 81 -5.90 4.35 0.16
N GLU A 82 -6.30 3.51 1.10
CA GLU A 82 -5.46 3.08 2.22
C GLU A 82 -5.63 1.57 2.43
N PRO A 83 -4.63 0.75 2.09
CA PRO A 83 -4.72 -0.70 2.24
C PRO A 83 -4.96 -1.16 3.67
N LEU A 84 -4.37 -0.46 4.65
CA LEU A 84 -4.47 -0.85 6.06
C LEU A 84 -5.85 -0.58 6.69
N VAL A 85 -6.81 0.00 5.96
CA VAL A 85 -8.23 -0.06 6.33
C VAL A 85 -8.72 -1.51 6.40
N TYR A 86 -8.11 -2.39 5.60
CA TYR A 86 -8.35 -3.84 5.55
C TYR A 86 -7.14 -4.61 6.09
N ASN A 87 -6.57 -4.13 7.20
CA ASN A 87 -5.29 -4.58 7.73
C ASN A 87 -5.14 -6.11 7.74
N LYS A 88 -6.14 -6.84 8.27
CA LYS A 88 -6.10 -8.30 8.38
C LYS A 88 -6.03 -8.99 7.02
N GLU A 89 -6.86 -8.59 6.09
CA GLU A 89 -6.95 -9.20 4.76
C GLU A 89 -5.71 -8.86 3.93
N VAL A 90 -5.23 -7.63 4.03
CA VAL A 90 -4.02 -7.15 3.35
C VAL A 90 -2.78 -7.86 3.90
N ASP A 91 -2.66 -7.99 5.22
CA ASP A 91 -1.58 -8.73 5.88
C ASP A 91 -1.54 -10.19 5.41
N LEU A 92 -2.69 -10.89 5.43
CA LEU A 92 -2.79 -12.28 4.95
C LEU A 92 -2.38 -12.43 3.49
N LEU A 93 -2.82 -11.51 2.63
CA LEU A 93 -2.48 -11.52 1.20
C LEU A 93 -0.98 -11.27 0.97
N ALA A 94 -0.42 -10.27 1.64
CA ALA A 94 0.98 -9.90 1.53
C ALA A 94 1.92 -11.03 2.03
N GLU A 95 1.60 -11.62 3.19
CA GLU A 95 2.33 -12.77 3.72
C GLU A 95 2.29 -13.95 2.73
N TYR A 96 1.10 -14.29 2.22
CA TYR A 96 0.96 -15.39 1.27
C TYR A 96 1.78 -15.18 -0.01
N LEU A 97 1.74 -13.99 -0.60
CA LEU A 97 2.51 -13.68 -1.81
C LEU A 97 4.02 -13.70 -1.52
N SER A 98 4.45 -13.22 -0.34
CA SER A 98 5.84 -13.31 0.10
C SER A 98 6.29 -14.76 0.29
N GLU A 99 5.45 -15.65 0.86
CA GLU A 99 5.71 -17.10 0.94
C GLU A 99 5.86 -17.76 -0.45
N LYS A 100 5.27 -17.16 -1.49
CA LYS A 100 5.42 -17.62 -2.89
C LYS A 100 6.70 -17.11 -3.57
N GLY A 101 7.50 -16.29 -2.88
CA GLY A 101 8.78 -15.80 -3.37
C GLY A 101 8.73 -14.44 -4.07
N TYR A 102 7.59 -13.73 -4.03
CA TYR A 102 7.50 -12.37 -4.55
C TYR A 102 8.08 -11.36 -3.56
N THR A 103 8.67 -10.30 -4.09
CA THR A 103 9.00 -9.09 -3.32
C THR A 103 7.71 -8.30 -3.13
N VAL A 104 7.15 -8.33 -1.92
CA VAL A 104 5.88 -7.67 -1.62
C VAL A 104 6.11 -6.44 -0.77
N TYR A 105 5.44 -5.35 -1.10
CA TYR A 105 5.39 -4.16 -0.27
C TYR A 105 4.01 -3.52 -0.27
N ILE A 106 3.71 -2.85 0.83
CA ILE A 106 2.45 -2.13 1.04
C ILE A 106 2.75 -0.64 1.07
N GLU A 107 2.08 0.13 0.19
CA GLU A 107 2.06 1.59 0.28
C GLU A 107 0.92 2.04 1.19
N THR A 108 1.26 2.71 2.28
CA THR A 108 0.30 3.22 3.27
C THR A 108 0.50 4.71 3.55
N ASN A 109 -0.57 5.41 3.88
CA ASN A 109 -0.51 6.80 4.32
C ASN A 109 -0.02 6.97 5.77
N GLY A 110 0.32 5.89 6.45
CA GLY A 110 0.90 5.88 7.78
C GLY A 110 -0.01 6.31 8.93
N THR A 111 -1.30 6.56 8.67
CA THR A 111 -2.25 7.00 9.72
C THR A 111 -2.94 5.86 10.44
N LEU A 112 -2.72 4.62 10.00
CA LEU A 112 -3.18 3.38 10.64
C LEU A 112 -1.99 2.54 11.10
N PRO A 113 -2.15 1.71 12.16
CA PRO A 113 -1.07 0.87 12.65
C PRO A 113 -0.57 -0.12 11.59
N ILE A 114 0.75 -0.18 11.40
CA ILE A 114 1.39 -1.18 10.53
C ILE A 114 1.56 -2.51 11.29
N PRO A 115 1.40 -3.68 10.63
CA PRO A 115 1.67 -4.98 11.25
C PRO A 115 3.14 -5.10 11.68
N LEU A 116 3.37 -5.51 12.94
CA LEU A 116 4.72 -5.59 13.50
C LEU A 116 5.46 -6.85 13.07
N LYS A 117 4.73 -7.96 12.94
CA LYS A 117 5.28 -9.24 12.45
C LYS A 117 4.85 -9.40 11.01
N ARG A 118 5.79 -9.20 10.09
CA ARG A 118 5.55 -9.27 8.65
C ARG A 118 6.79 -9.72 7.88
N SER A 119 6.61 -10.44 6.78
CA SER A 119 7.66 -10.84 5.84
C SER A 119 7.77 -9.90 4.64
N TYR A 120 6.81 -9.03 4.45
CA TYR A 120 6.77 -8.00 3.41
C TYR A 120 7.33 -6.66 3.91
N ASN A 121 7.59 -5.73 2.99
CA ASN A 121 8.06 -4.38 3.28
C ASN A 121 6.90 -3.38 3.31
N VAL A 122 7.16 -2.22 3.91
CA VAL A 122 6.21 -1.10 3.96
C VAL A 122 6.86 0.14 3.37
N ILE A 123 6.14 0.84 2.50
CA ILE A 123 6.45 2.18 2.04
C ILE A 123 5.44 3.11 2.71
N MET A 124 5.90 3.89 3.68
CA MET A 124 5.04 4.75 4.47
C MET A 124 5.11 6.20 3.96
N ASP A 125 4.01 6.72 3.47
CA ASP A 125 3.87 8.10 3.02
C ASP A 125 3.46 9.00 4.20
N ILE A 126 4.41 9.77 4.72
CA ILE A 126 4.14 10.75 5.77
C ILE A 126 3.40 11.94 5.15
N LYS A 127 2.20 12.20 5.64
CA LYS A 127 1.38 13.31 5.16
C LYS A 127 1.77 14.62 5.83
N VAL A 128 2.18 15.56 5.01
CA VAL A 128 2.59 16.92 5.38
C VAL A 128 1.38 17.87 5.48
N PRO A 129 1.52 19.09 6.05
CA PRO A 129 0.39 20.00 6.25
C PRO A 129 -0.42 20.31 5.00
N SER A 130 0.19 20.40 3.83
CA SER A 130 -0.51 20.66 2.56
C SER A 130 -1.47 19.53 2.14
N ALA A 131 -1.35 18.33 2.70
CA ALA A 131 -2.35 17.29 2.52
C ALA A 131 -3.72 17.67 3.09
N ASN A 132 -3.73 18.64 4.02
CA ASN A 132 -4.91 19.12 4.73
C ASN A 132 -5.72 18.00 5.42
N ILE A 133 -5.00 17.09 6.02
CA ILE A 133 -5.55 16.06 6.92
C ILE A 133 -5.06 16.29 8.33
N LEU A 134 -5.82 15.84 9.33
CA LEU A 134 -5.43 15.89 10.76
C LEU A 134 -4.96 17.30 11.20
N ASP A 135 -5.58 18.37 10.68
CA ASP A 135 -5.20 19.76 10.92
C ASP A 135 -3.70 20.04 10.65
N GLY A 136 -3.11 19.36 9.67
CA GLY A 136 -1.72 19.51 9.28
C GLY A 136 -0.71 18.96 10.29
N ARG A 137 -1.11 18.07 11.19
CA ARG A 137 -0.21 17.45 12.18
C ARG A 137 0.10 15.99 11.85
N ILE A 138 1.30 15.56 12.18
CA ILE A 138 1.65 14.13 12.17
C ILE A 138 0.89 13.44 13.31
N SER A 139 0.15 12.38 12.99
CA SER A 139 -0.61 11.64 14.02
C SER A 139 0.32 10.88 14.97
N ASP A 140 -0.15 10.62 16.19
CA ASP A 140 0.58 9.76 17.13
C ASP A 140 0.83 8.36 16.53
N VAL A 141 -0.14 7.83 15.78
CA VAL A 141 0.00 6.55 15.07
C VAL A 141 1.13 6.59 14.06
N THR A 142 1.26 7.67 13.28
CA THR A 142 2.37 7.84 12.33
C THR A 142 3.71 7.88 13.05
N GLN A 143 3.81 8.61 14.17
CA GLN A 143 5.02 8.65 14.99
C GLN A 143 5.37 7.28 15.59
N ASP A 144 4.38 6.51 16.02
CA ASP A 144 4.60 5.15 16.51
C ASP A 144 5.01 4.21 15.38
N ASN A 145 4.39 4.30 14.20
CA ASN A 145 4.76 3.51 13.04
C ASN A 145 6.24 3.69 12.66
N LEU A 146 6.78 4.92 12.74
CA LEU A 146 8.20 5.19 12.48
C LEU A 146 9.15 4.36 13.34
N LYS A 147 8.77 4.05 14.59
CA LYS A 147 9.55 3.23 15.52
C LYS A 147 9.60 1.75 15.11
N PHE A 148 8.64 1.31 14.29
CA PHE A 148 8.44 -0.09 13.88
C PHE A 148 8.86 -0.37 12.43
N LEU A 149 9.39 0.63 11.74
CA LEU A 149 9.95 0.43 10.40
C LEU A 149 11.19 -0.47 10.48
N LYS A 150 11.30 -1.38 9.52
CA LYS A 150 12.43 -2.31 9.36
C LYS A 150 13.42 -1.77 8.34
N TYR A 151 14.59 -2.36 8.27
CA TYR A 151 15.69 -1.94 7.38
C TYR A 151 15.31 -1.78 5.91
N LYS A 152 14.38 -2.59 5.41
CA LYS A 152 13.92 -2.54 4.02
C LYS A 152 12.61 -1.75 3.83
N ASP A 153 12.07 -1.21 4.91
CA ASP A 153 10.92 -0.31 4.78
C ASP A 153 11.40 1.08 4.33
N GLU A 154 10.52 1.80 3.69
CA GLU A 154 10.83 3.14 3.16
C GLU A 154 9.85 4.19 3.70
N VAL A 155 10.34 5.42 3.77
CA VAL A 155 9.49 6.59 4.05
C VAL A 155 9.44 7.45 2.80
N LYS A 156 8.23 7.81 2.41
CA LYS A 156 7.94 8.73 1.31
C LYS A 156 7.29 9.98 1.87
N ILE A 157 7.60 11.15 1.31
CA ILE A 157 6.98 12.42 1.66
C ILE A 157 6.67 13.16 0.37
N CYS A 158 5.39 13.48 0.16
CA CYS A 158 4.94 14.26 -0.98
C CYS A 158 4.70 15.71 -0.55
N PHE A 159 5.55 16.65 -1.01
CA PHE A 159 5.41 18.06 -0.74
C PHE A 159 4.41 18.70 -1.70
N GLY A 160 3.41 19.39 -1.16
CA GLY A 160 2.43 20.14 -1.93
C GLY A 160 2.82 21.59 -2.17
N ASN A 161 3.67 22.13 -1.29
CA ASN A 161 4.17 23.50 -1.38
C ASN A 161 5.48 23.69 -0.58
N LEU A 162 6.10 24.88 -0.68
CA LEU A 162 7.38 25.15 -0.01
C LEU A 162 7.29 25.14 1.53
N ALA A 163 6.13 25.40 2.11
CA ALA A 163 5.99 25.38 3.56
C ALA A 163 6.13 23.95 4.14
N ASP A 164 5.88 22.93 3.35
CA ASP A 164 6.05 21.53 3.77
C ASP A 164 7.53 21.15 3.97
N VAL A 165 8.47 21.89 3.34
CA VAL A 165 9.92 21.59 3.41
C VAL A 165 10.50 21.90 4.79
N VAL A 166 9.86 22.78 5.56
CA VAL A 166 10.28 23.19 6.90
C VAL A 166 9.45 22.58 8.02
N TYR A 167 8.55 21.68 7.69
CA TYR A 167 7.69 20.98 8.63
C TYR A 167 8.42 19.80 9.27
#